data_17c1a2844c84d4645ab7d1c60939eb4a
#
_entry.id   17c1a2844c84d4645ab7d1c60939eb4a
#
_cell.length_a   1.000
_cell.length_b   1.000
_cell.length_c   1.000
_cell.angle_alpha   90.00
_cell.angle_beta   90.00
_cell.angle_gamma   90.00
#
_symmetry.space_group_name_H-M   'P 1'
#
loop_
_entity.id
_entity.type
_entity.pdbx_description
1 polymer ?
#
loop_
_entity_poly.entity_id
_entity_poly.type
_entity_poly.pdbx_seq_one_letter_code
_entity_poly.pdbx_strand_id
1 'polypeptide(L)'
;MPGKTARSSNLELLRILCMLLIIGDHLTGQGGIADYTTLPSSFAFCLIGCGSRIACSVFILIGGWFLCEQPYKTRRPLSLWLSLWLYTVPVTLLCRLAGLDVSLGALRWAAFPASTRQLWFISDYLLLLLCVPLLTRVLRGLPRTAHRGLLAVLAVPMILYPTLFGENGIVSDTA
;
A
#
# COMPACT_ATOMS: atom_id res chain seq x y z
N MET A 1 -26.72 -0.04 23.87
CA MET A 1 -26.20 0.69 22.68
C MET A 1 -24.69 0.53 22.69
N PRO A 2 -24.04 -0.06 21.70
CA PRO A 2 -22.59 -0.13 21.68
C PRO A 2 -22.06 1.29 21.47
N GLY A 3 -21.25 1.77 22.42
CA GLY A 3 -20.66 3.09 22.40
C GLY A 3 -19.91 3.32 21.08
N LYS A 4 -20.13 4.46 20.44
CA LYS A 4 -19.31 4.94 19.33
C LYS A 4 -17.87 4.96 19.82
N THR A 5 -17.02 4.08 19.28
CA THR A 5 -15.59 4.15 19.51
C THR A 5 -15.12 5.57 19.20
N ALA A 6 -14.53 6.21 20.18
CA ALA A 6 -14.03 7.58 20.03
C ALA A 6 -13.14 7.62 18.79
N ARG A 7 -13.49 8.46 17.84
CA ARG A 7 -12.77 8.64 16.58
C ARG A 7 -11.41 9.25 16.90
N SER A 8 -10.32 8.53 16.69
CA SER A 8 -8.98 9.08 16.97
C SER A 8 -8.54 9.97 15.81
N SER A 9 -8.84 11.27 15.94
CA SER A 9 -8.54 12.29 14.94
C SER A 9 -7.06 12.30 14.51
N ASN A 10 -6.16 11.96 15.43
CA ASN A 10 -4.72 11.87 15.15
C ASN A 10 -4.38 10.79 14.12
N LEU A 11 -4.99 9.60 14.21
CA LEU A 11 -4.77 8.53 13.24
C LEU A 11 -5.42 8.84 11.88
N GLU A 12 -6.51 9.58 11.87
CA GLU A 12 -7.13 10.04 10.62
C GLU A 12 -6.27 11.10 9.93
N LEU A 13 -5.75 12.06 10.70
CA LEU A 13 -4.82 13.06 10.17
C LEU A 13 -3.57 12.38 9.60
N LEU A 14 -3.01 11.39 10.32
CA LEU A 14 -1.85 10.63 9.84
C LEU A 14 -2.15 9.90 8.53
N ARG A 15 -3.34 9.31 8.38
CA ARG A 15 -3.78 8.70 7.12
C ARG A 15 -3.87 9.70 5.98
N ILE A 16 -4.40 10.89 6.22
CA ILE A 16 -4.49 11.95 5.21
C ILE A 16 -3.08 12.35 4.76
N LEU A 17 -2.15 12.56 5.70
CA LEU A 17 -0.76 12.88 5.37
C LEU A 17 -0.09 11.76 4.56
N CYS A 18 -0.29 10.49 4.94
CA CYS A 18 0.20 9.35 4.17
C CYS A 18 -0.36 9.35 2.73
N MET A 19 -1.66 9.59 2.56
CA MET A 19 -2.27 9.66 1.23
C MET A 19 -1.71 10.80 0.39
N LEU A 20 -1.47 11.97 0.97
CA LEU A 20 -0.87 13.11 0.26
C LEU A 20 0.57 12.79 -0.20
N LEU A 21 1.37 12.12 0.63
CA LEU A 21 2.71 11.69 0.25
C LEU A 21 2.68 10.66 -0.90
N ILE A 22 1.77 9.69 -0.86
CA ILE A 22 1.60 8.68 -1.92
C ILE A 22 1.15 9.34 -3.23
N ILE A 23 0.19 10.27 -3.18
CA ILE A 23 -0.26 11.02 -4.36
C ILE A 23 0.89 11.88 -4.92
N GLY A 24 1.64 12.56 -4.06
CA GLY A 24 2.80 13.35 -4.46
C GLY A 24 3.84 12.52 -5.20
N ASP A 25 4.16 11.34 -4.71
CA ASP A 25 5.11 10.41 -5.35
C ASP A 25 4.62 9.95 -6.73
N HIS A 26 3.35 9.60 -6.87
CA HIS A 26 2.77 9.25 -8.16
C HIS A 26 2.78 10.43 -9.16
N LEU A 27 2.51 11.64 -8.71
CA LEU A 27 2.59 12.83 -9.54
C LEU A 27 4.03 13.12 -10.00
N THR A 28 5.02 12.93 -9.14
CA THR A 28 6.42 13.17 -9.47
C THR A 28 7.01 12.07 -10.35
N GLY A 29 6.74 10.80 -10.04
CA GLY A 29 7.32 9.66 -10.74
C GLY A 29 6.61 9.34 -12.06
N GLN A 30 5.28 9.30 -12.07
CA GLN A 30 4.49 8.93 -13.25
C GLN A 30 3.96 10.13 -14.03
N GLY A 31 3.82 11.30 -13.37
CA GLY A 31 3.37 12.53 -13.98
C GLY A 31 4.45 13.27 -14.78
N GLY A 32 5.68 12.77 -14.84
CA GLY A 32 6.78 13.38 -15.59
C GLY A 32 7.26 14.72 -15.03
N ILE A 33 6.79 15.15 -13.87
CA ILE A 33 7.19 16.44 -13.27
C ILE A 33 8.68 16.46 -12.94
N ALA A 34 9.26 15.30 -12.58
CA ALA A 34 10.66 15.17 -12.27
C ALA A 34 11.57 15.55 -13.46
N ASP A 35 11.12 15.37 -14.69
CA ASP A 35 11.90 15.66 -15.91
C ASP A 35 12.06 17.17 -16.17
N TYR A 36 11.25 18.01 -15.54
CA TYR A 36 11.23 19.47 -15.72
C TYR A 36 11.84 20.23 -14.53
N THR A 37 12.54 19.56 -13.63
CA THR A 37 12.94 20.17 -12.35
C THR A 37 14.41 20.49 -12.25
N THR A 38 14.73 21.58 -11.55
CA THR A 38 16.08 21.99 -11.16
C THR A 38 16.57 21.20 -9.92
N LEU A 39 17.87 21.22 -9.65
CA LEU A 39 18.48 20.52 -8.49
C LEU A 39 17.76 20.71 -7.13
N PRO A 40 17.33 21.92 -6.71
CA PRO A 40 16.60 22.08 -5.44
C PRO A 40 15.26 21.35 -5.42
N SER A 41 14.58 21.32 -6.57
CA SER A 41 13.29 20.59 -6.72
C SER A 41 13.51 19.08 -6.68
N SER A 42 14.63 18.58 -7.19
CA SER A 42 14.98 17.16 -7.16
C SER A 42 15.13 16.63 -5.73
N PHE A 43 15.65 17.45 -4.79
CA PHE A 43 15.72 17.07 -3.38
C PHE A 43 14.32 16.94 -2.75
N ALA A 44 13.41 17.89 -3.05
CA ALA A 44 12.03 17.82 -2.57
C ALA A 44 11.31 16.56 -3.09
N PHE A 45 11.52 16.18 -4.36
CA PHE A 45 10.94 14.98 -4.95
C PHE A 45 11.52 13.70 -4.33
N CYS A 46 12.82 13.66 -4.07
CA CYS A 46 13.44 12.55 -3.36
C CYS A 46 12.83 12.39 -1.95
N LEU A 47 12.59 13.50 -1.25
CA LEU A 47 11.96 13.50 0.07
C LEU A 47 10.51 12.97 0.00
N ILE A 48 9.75 13.38 -1.01
CA ILE A 48 8.39 12.89 -1.24
C ILE A 48 8.39 11.39 -1.53
N GLY A 49 9.29 10.91 -2.38
CA GLY A 49 9.43 9.48 -2.73
C GLY A 49 9.81 8.62 -1.51
N CYS A 50 10.76 9.07 -0.70
CA CYS A 50 11.07 8.41 0.57
C CYS A 50 9.88 8.44 1.54
N GLY A 51 9.19 9.58 1.63
CA GLY A 51 8.00 9.74 2.45
C GLY A 51 6.85 8.83 2.03
N SER A 52 6.65 8.63 0.74
CA SER A 52 5.64 7.73 0.18
C SER A 52 5.84 6.27 0.60
N ARG A 53 7.07 5.77 0.55
CA ARG A 53 7.39 4.40 1.01
C ARG A 53 7.09 4.21 2.50
N ILE A 54 7.46 5.19 3.32
CA ILE A 54 7.13 5.20 4.75
C ILE A 54 5.61 5.27 4.93
N ALA A 55 4.93 6.11 4.16
CA ALA A 55 3.48 6.29 4.22
C ALA A 55 2.71 4.99 3.91
N CYS A 56 3.14 4.21 2.90
CA CYS A 56 2.57 2.90 2.61
C CYS A 56 2.68 1.96 3.82
N SER A 57 3.85 1.89 4.46
CA SER A 57 4.08 1.06 5.64
C SER A 57 3.23 1.50 6.82
N VAL A 58 3.17 2.80 7.09
CA VAL A 58 2.34 3.40 8.16
C VAL A 58 0.86 3.12 7.91
N PHE A 59 0.40 3.21 6.66
CA PHE A 59 -0.99 2.92 6.30
C PHE A 59 -1.38 1.47 6.60
N ILE A 60 -0.48 0.51 6.30
CA ILE A 60 -0.67 -0.90 6.63
C ILE A 60 -0.69 -1.12 8.14
N LEU A 61 0.22 -0.48 8.89
CA LEU A 61 0.28 -0.59 10.35
C LEU A 61 -0.99 -0.06 11.02
N ILE A 62 -1.49 1.11 10.60
CA ILE A 62 -2.76 1.65 11.09
C ILE A 62 -3.92 0.71 10.75
N GLY A 63 -3.94 0.19 9.51
CA GLY A 63 -4.93 -0.80 9.08
C GLY A 63 -4.89 -2.06 9.95
N GLY A 64 -3.70 -2.60 10.19
CA GLY A 64 -3.46 -3.76 11.04
C GLY A 64 -3.92 -3.55 12.48
N TRP A 65 -3.62 -2.39 13.06
CA TRP A 65 -4.08 -2.02 14.40
C TRP A 65 -5.61 -2.14 14.52
N PHE A 66 -6.36 -1.50 13.63
CA PHE A 66 -7.81 -1.57 13.65
C PHE A 66 -8.37 -2.97 13.32
N LEU A 67 -7.66 -3.76 12.52
CA LEU A 67 -8.05 -5.12 12.20
C LEU A 67 -7.89 -6.07 13.40
N CYS A 68 -6.89 -5.84 14.26
CA CYS A 68 -6.67 -6.64 15.47
C CYS A 68 -7.75 -6.39 16.54
N GLU A 69 -8.26 -5.15 16.64
CA GLU A 69 -9.25 -4.76 17.65
C GLU A 69 -10.70 -5.12 17.26
N GLN A 70 -10.98 -5.19 15.96
CA GLN A 70 -12.34 -5.40 15.48
C GLN A 70 -12.57 -6.84 15.00
N PRO A 71 -13.82 -7.37 15.12
CA PRO A 71 -14.14 -8.65 14.52
C PRO A 71 -13.97 -8.58 12.99
N TYR A 72 -13.42 -9.66 12.44
CA TYR A 72 -13.24 -9.78 11.01
C TYR A 72 -14.59 -9.75 10.28
N LYS A 73 -14.68 -8.93 9.23
CA LYS A 73 -15.86 -8.84 8.36
C LYS A 73 -15.46 -9.15 6.93
N THR A 74 -15.96 -10.24 6.37
CA THR A 74 -15.73 -10.67 4.98
C THR A 74 -16.16 -9.63 3.95
N ARG A 75 -17.05 -8.71 4.33
CA ARG A 75 -17.46 -7.59 3.47
C ARG A 75 -16.31 -6.61 3.15
N ARG A 76 -15.27 -6.52 3.99
CA ARG A 76 -14.18 -5.55 3.77
C ARG A 76 -13.37 -5.86 2.51
N PRO A 77 -12.79 -7.06 2.32
CA PRO A 77 -12.06 -7.38 1.10
C PRO A 77 -12.97 -7.34 -0.14
N LEU A 78 -14.21 -7.80 -0.01
CA LEU A 78 -15.17 -7.76 -1.11
C LEU A 78 -15.52 -6.33 -1.53
N SER A 79 -15.79 -5.44 -0.56
CA SER A 79 -16.08 -4.04 -0.83
C SER A 79 -14.88 -3.33 -1.50
N LEU A 80 -13.66 -3.61 -1.04
CA LEU A 80 -12.46 -3.07 -1.65
C LEU A 80 -12.31 -3.54 -3.10
N TRP A 81 -12.45 -4.85 -3.33
CA TRP A 81 -12.36 -5.43 -4.68
C TRP A 81 -13.44 -4.86 -5.62
N LEU A 82 -14.69 -4.78 -5.16
CA LEU A 82 -15.78 -4.18 -5.94
C LEU A 82 -15.54 -2.70 -6.23
N SER A 83 -15.03 -1.93 -5.26
CA SER A 83 -14.70 -0.52 -5.48
C SER A 83 -13.64 -0.34 -6.56
N LEU A 84 -12.61 -1.18 -6.56
CA LEU A 84 -11.60 -1.17 -7.62
C LEU A 84 -12.20 -1.48 -8.97
N TRP A 85 -12.99 -2.53 -9.04
CA TRP A 85 -13.63 -2.97 -10.28
C TRP A 85 -14.58 -1.93 -10.84
N LEU A 86 -15.42 -1.32 -9.98
CA LEU A 86 -16.33 -0.23 -10.35
C LEU A 86 -15.61 1.03 -10.80
N TYR A 87 -14.34 1.22 -10.42
CA TYR A 87 -13.55 2.34 -10.89
C TYR A 87 -12.80 2.01 -12.19
N THR A 88 -12.09 0.90 -12.24
CA THR A 88 -11.20 0.56 -13.36
C THR A 88 -11.97 0.24 -14.65
N VAL A 89 -13.04 -0.55 -14.56
CA VAL A 89 -13.80 -0.98 -15.75
C VAL A 89 -14.52 0.18 -16.44
N PRO A 90 -15.33 1.02 -15.73
CA PRO A 90 -16.00 2.12 -16.37
C PRO A 90 -15.04 3.18 -16.94
N VAL A 91 -13.95 3.49 -16.22
CA VAL A 91 -12.96 4.45 -16.70
C VAL A 91 -12.31 3.96 -17.99
N THR A 92 -11.87 2.71 -18.02
CA THR A 92 -11.26 2.10 -19.23
C THR A 92 -12.25 2.08 -20.41
N LEU A 93 -13.51 1.77 -20.14
CA LEU A 93 -14.55 1.77 -21.17
C LEU A 93 -14.82 3.18 -21.69
N LEU A 94 -14.91 4.17 -20.82
CA LEU A 94 -15.09 5.58 -21.19
C LEU A 94 -13.90 6.09 -22.03
N CYS A 95 -12.66 5.76 -21.66
CA CYS A 95 -11.48 6.10 -22.46
C CYS A 95 -11.58 5.51 -23.88
N ARG A 96 -12.01 4.26 -23.99
CA ARG A 96 -12.21 3.60 -25.30
C ARG A 96 -13.32 4.27 -26.10
N LEU A 97 -14.44 4.61 -25.48
CA LEU A 97 -15.56 5.32 -26.12
C LEU A 97 -15.19 6.73 -26.55
N ALA A 98 -14.29 7.39 -25.82
CA ALA A 98 -13.73 8.68 -26.17
C ALA A 98 -12.71 8.63 -27.33
N GLY A 99 -12.48 7.48 -27.94
CA GLY A 99 -11.56 7.33 -29.07
C GLY A 99 -10.09 7.19 -28.69
N LEU A 100 -9.78 7.02 -27.40
CA LEU A 100 -8.41 6.73 -26.97
C LEU A 100 -8.04 5.29 -27.35
N ASP A 101 -6.79 5.09 -27.74
CA ASP A 101 -6.27 3.76 -28.11
C ASP A 101 -6.10 2.89 -26.85
N VAL A 102 -7.16 2.19 -26.48
CA VAL A 102 -7.19 1.26 -25.37
C VAL A 102 -7.08 -0.15 -25.89
N SER A 103 -5.96 -0.79 -25.64
CA SER A 103 -5.71 -2.17 -26.05
C SER A 103 -6.67 -3.16 -25.38
N LEU A 104 -6.90 -4.32 -26.02
CA LEU A 104 -7.65 -5.43 -25.40
C LEU A 104 -6.98 -5.94 -24.11
N GLY A 105 -5.65 -5.81 -24.03
CA GLY A 105 -4.89 -6.08 -22.81
C GLY A 105 -5.28 -5.15 -21.66
N ALA A 106 -5.42 -3.86 -21.91
CA ALA A 106 -5.86 -2.89 -20.92
C ALA A 106 -7.28 -3.19 -20.40
N LEU A 107 -8.17 -3.66 -21.26
CA LEU A 107 -9.51 -4.05 -20.87
C LEU A 107 -9.52 -5.30 -19.96
N ARG A 108 -8.67 -6.28 -20.27
CA ARG A 108 -8.49 -7.47 -19.39
C ARG A 108 -7.92 -7.06 -18.03
N TRP A 109 -6.96 -6.13 -17.99
CA TRP A 109 -6.39 -5.62 -16.76
C TRP A 109 -7.40 -4.83 -15.94
N ALA A 110 -8.26 -4.05 -16.58
CA ALA A 110 -9.34 -3.35 -15.89
C ALA A 110 -10.36 -4.33 -15.28
N ALA A 111 -10.62 -5.47 -15.92
CA ALA A 111 -11.50 -6.51 -15.40
C ALA A 111 -10.90 -7.28 -14.20
N PHE A 112 -9.56 -7.36 -14.11
CA PHE A 112 -8.84 -8.01 -13.01
C PHE A 112 -7.83 -7.08 -12.34
N PRO A 113 -8.28 -5.98 -11.71
CA PRO A 113 -7.40 -4.92 -11.22
C PRO A 113 -6.44 -5.38 -10.11
N ALA A 114 -6.80 -6.42 -9.36
CA ALA A 114 -5.97 -6.95 -8.29
C ALA A 114 -4.80 -7.82 -8.78
N SER A 115 -4.77 -8.21 -10.06
CA SER A 115 -3.70 -9.03 -10.63
C SER A 115 -2.63 -8.22 -11.37
N THR A 116 -2.79 -6.90 -11.44
CA THR A 116 -1.90 -6.02 -12.18
C THR A 116 -0.87 -5.35 -11.27
N ARG A 117 0.37 -5.23 -11.73
CA ARG A 117 1.43 -4.51 -11.01
C ARG A 117 1.13 -3.01 -10.80
N GLN A 118 0.25 -2.44 -11.58
CA GLN A 118 -0.11 -1.01 -11.47
C GLN A 118 -0.77 -0.66 -10.12
N LEU A 119 -1.53 -1.61 -9.55
CA LEU A 119 -2.20 -1.46 -8.27
C LEU A 119 -1.60 -2.38 -7.19
N TRP A 120 -0.28 -2.59 -7.25
CA TRP A 120 0.45 -3.53 -6.40
C TRP A 120 0.10 -3.37 -4.91
N PHE A 121 0.08 -2.13 -4.40
CA PHE A 121 -0.20 -1.85 -2.99
C PHE A 121 -1.61 -2.32 -2.58
N ILE A 122 -2.61 -2.08 -3.43
CA ILE A 122 -3.99 -2.45 -3.12
C ILE A 122 -4.18 -3.96 -3.26
N SER A 123 -3.48 -4.59 -4.20
CA SER A 123 -3.47 -6.06 -4.37
C SER A 123 -2.87 -6.74 -3.14
N ASP A 124 -1.74 -6.25 -2.65
CA ASP A 124 -1.09 -6.76 -1.44
C ASP A 124 -1.95 -6.51 -0.20
N TYR A 125 -2.58 -5.35 -0.10
CA TYR A 125 -3.50 -5.04 0.99
C TYR A 125 -4.76 -5.93 0.95
N LEU A 126 -5.30 -6.24 -0.23
CA LEU A 126 -6.41 -7.16 -0.39
C LEU A 126 -6.02 -8.58 0.05
N LEU A 127 -4.83 -9.05 -0.37
CA LEU A 127 -4.29 -10.33 0.07
C LEU A 127 -4.11 -10.37 1.59
N LEU A 128 -3.56 -9.31 2.18
CA LEU A 128 -3.45 -9.19 3.63
C LEU A 128 -4.82 -9.30 4.31
N LEU A 129 -5.85 -8.58 3.81
CA LEU A 129 -7.20 -8.65 4.33
C LEU A 129 -7.78 -10.07 4.28
N LEU A 130 -7.51 -10.82 3.22
CA LEU A 130 -7.94 -12.23 3.10
C LEU A 130 -7.20 -13.12 4.09
N CYS A 131 -5.93 -12.85 4.38
CA CYS A 131 -5.11 -13.60 5.33
C CYS A 131 -5.40 -13.25 6.80
N VAL A 132 -6.00 -12.11 7.10
CA VAL A 132 -6.27 -11.62 8.47
C VAL A 132 -6.90 -12.69 9.38
N PRO A 133 -7.95 -13.44 8.99
CA PRO A 133 -8.56 -14.41 9.90
C PRO A 133 -7.60 -15.53 10.29
N LEU A 134 -6.77 -15.98 9.35
CA LEU A 134 -5.74 -16.99 9.61
C LEU A 134 -4.62 -16.42 10.49
N LEU A 135 -4.08 -15.27 10.12
CA LEU A 135 -3.03 -14.58 10.87
C LEU A 135 -3.47 -14.30 12.31
N THR A 136 -4.68 -13.78 12.49
CA THR A 136 -5.20 -13.49 13.83
C THR A 136 -5.34 -14.74 14.67
N ARG A 137 -5.78 -15.86 14.08
CA ARG A 137 -5.89 -17.14 14.79
C ARG A 137 -4.53 -17.65 15.23
N VAL A 138 -3.53 -17.63 14.37
CA VAL A 138 -2.16 -18.05 14.67
C VAL A 138 -1.54 -17.15 15.72
N LEU A 139 -1.57 -15.83 15.50
CA LEU A 139 -0.92 -14.87 16.39
C LEU A 139 -1.54 -14.85 17.80
N ARG A 140 -2.85 -14.98 17.95
CA ARG A 140 -3.49 -15.05 19.27
C ARG A 140 -3.13 -16.29 20.06
N GLY A 141 -2.74 -17.37 19.39
CA GLY A 141 -2.28 -18.61 20.03
C GLY A 141 -0.82 -18.58 20.49
N LEU A 142 -0.04 -17.59 20.07
CA LEU A 142 1.39 -17.51 20.37
C LEU A 142 1.66 -16.84 21.73
N PRO A 143 2.57 -17.36 22.55
CA PRO A 143 3.05 -16.67 23.75
C PRO A 143 3.90 -15.43 23.35
N ARG A 144 4.05 -14.47 24.26
CA ARG A 144 4.79 -13.22 24.02
C ARG A 144 6.24 -13.43 23.54
N THR A 145 6.88 -14.48 24.04
CA THR A 145 8.25 -14.86 23.64
C THR A 145 8.31 -15.28 22.18
N ALA A 146 7.35 -16.10 21.73
CA ALA A 146 7.25 -16.53 20.34
C ALA A 146 6.90 -15.35 19.40
N HIS A 147 6.06 -14.40 19.83
CA HIS A 147 5.80 -13.16 19.07
C HIS A 147 7.08 -12.35 18.86
N ARG A 148 7.89 -12.15 19.91
CA ARG A 148 9.17 -11.44 19.80
C ARG A 148 10.15 -12.18 18.89
N GLY A 149 10.22 -13.50 19.02
CA GLY A 149 11.04 -14.33 18.13
C GLY A 149 10.61 -14.22 16.67
N LEU A 150 9.30 -14.31 16.39
CA LEU A 150 8.76 -14.15 15.04
C LEU A 150 9.10 -12.78 14.45
N LEU A 151 8.92 -11.70 15.23
CA LEU A 151 9.27 -10.35 14.79
C LEU A 151 10.78 -10.22 14.50
N ALA A 152 11.64 -10.77 15.35
CA ALA A 152 13.07 -10.75 15.12
C ALA A 152 13.47 -11.54 13.86
N VAL A 153 12.91 -12.73 13.65
CA VAL A 153 13.16 -13.55 12.45
C VAL A 153 12.69 -12.85 11.17
N LEU A 154 11.55 -12.16 11.21
CA LEU A 154 11.05 -11.43 10.06
C LEU A 154 11.82 -10.11 9.80
N ALA A 155 12.31 -9.46 10.86
CA ALA A 155 13.06 -8.22 10.73
C ALA A 155 14.38 -8.40 9.97
N VAL A 156 15.04 -9.54 10.10
CA VAL A 156 16.30 -9.82 9.42
C VAL A 156 16.15 -9.79 7.88
N PRO A 157 15.30 -10.63 7.24
CA PRO A 157 15.16 -10.63 5.80
C PRO A 157 14.39 -9.42 5.25
N MET A 158 13.49 -8.82 6.04
CA MET A 158 12.61 -7.74 5.56
C MET A 158 13.17 -6.34 5.76
N ILE A 159 14.02 -6.16 6.76
CA ILE A 159 14.57 -4.85 7.12
C ILE A 159 16.10 -4.87 7.00
N LEU A 160 16.77 -5.75 7.75
CA LEU A 160 18.23 -5.72 7.87
C LEU A 160 18.91 -6.06 6.56
N TYR A 161 18.51 -7.15 5.91
CA TYR A 161 19.11 -7.61 4.66
C TYR A 161 18.95 -6.58 3.51
N PRO A 162 17.74 -6.07 3.18
CA PRO A 162 17.59 -5.07 2.13
C PRO A 162 18.29 -3.73 2.45
N THR A 163 18.36 -3.36 3.73
CA THR A 163 19.03 -2.12 4.16
C THR A 163 20.55 -2.22 4.00
N LEU A 164 21.12 -3.38 4.27
CA LEU A 164 22.58 -3.58 4.21
C LEU A 164 23.06 -3.98 2.80
N PHE A 165 22.33 -4.87 2.12
CA PHE A 165 22.76 -5.56 0.91
C PHE A 165 21.80 -5.39 -0.30
N GLY A 166 20.72 -4.60 -0.17
CA GLY A 166 19.83 -4.30 -1.29
C GLY A 166 20.48 -3.41 -2.34
N GLU A 167 19.87 -3.27 -3.52
CA GLU A 167 20.38 -2.43 -4.64
C GLU A 167 20.66 -0.97 -4.22
N ASN A 168 19.95 -0.46 -3.21
CA ASN A 168 20.16 0.84 -2.59
C ASN A 168 20.65 0.72 -1.14
N GLY A 169 21.23 -0.42 -0.77
CA GLY A 169 21.71 -0.70 0.58
C GLY A 169 23.05 0.00 0.88
N ILE A 170 23.42 0.03 2.17
CA ILE A 170 24.68 0.67 2.64
C ILE A 170 25.91 -0.01 2.02
N VAL A 171 25.81 -1.28 1.70
CA VAL A 171 26.90 -2.12 1.15
C VAL A 171 26.65 -2.43 -0.34
N SER A 172 25.87 -1.64 -1.05
CA SER A 172 25.74 -1.80 -2.49
C SER A 172 27.05 -1.40 -3.16
N ASP A 173 27.70 -2.36 -3.83
CA ASP A 173 28.86 -2.10 -4.65
C ASP A 173 28.47 -1.11 -5.76
N THR A 174 28.93 0.11 -5.64
CA THR A 174 29.01 1.07 -6.72
C THR A 174 30.25 0.69 -7.55
N ALA A 175 30.13 -0.36 -8.35
CA ALA A 175 31.07 -0.68 -9.39
C ALA A 175 30.54 -0.27 -10.77
#